data_dfbbaa755a515b15e5ecc4878814f3a2
#
_entry.id   dfbbaa755a515b15e5ecc4878814f3a2
#
_cell.length_a   1.000
_cell.length_b   1.000
_cell.length_c   1.000
_cell.angle_alpha   90.00
_cell.angle_beta   90.00
_cell.angle_gamma   90.00
#
_symmetry.space_group_name_H-M   'P 1'
#
loop_
_entity.id
_entity.type
_entity.pdbx_description
1 polymer ?
#
loop_
_entity_poly.entity_id
_entity_poly.type
_entity_poly.pdbx_seq_one_letter_code
_entity_poly.pdbx_strand_id
1 'polypeptide(L)' 'MKNIKTLVIKHSFYEAIQYNGENALDILNFCKYCYIQNNIFLVYGNTIIDIDDWIIRLTDNYYIVLDNKSKEELFQE' A
#
# COMPACT_ATOMS: atom_id res chain seq x y z
N MET A 1 -6.51 -2.85 -12.50
CA MET A 1 -6.09 -1.80 -11.56
C MET A 1 -4.75 -1.24 -12.00
N LYS A 2 -4.66 0.08 -12.07
CA LYS A 2 -3.41 0.76 -12.45
C LYS A 2 -2.51 0.93 -11.24
N ASN A 3 -1.24 1.14 -11.46
CA ASN A 3 -0.25 1.46 -10.43
C ASN A 3 0.13 0.32 -9.49
N ILE A 4 -0.33 -0.90 -9.74
CA ILE A 4 0.13 -2.04 -8.97
C ILE A 4 1.52 -2.42 -9.45
N LYS A 5 2.44 -2.57 -8.51
CA LYS A 5 3.82 -2.98 -8.76
C LYS A 5 4.08 -4.33 -8.12
N THR A 6 5.01 -5.08 -8.69
CA THR A 6 5.54 -6.28 -8.07
C THR A 6 6.87 -5.93 -7.41
N LEU A 7 6.94 -6.14 -6.09
CA LEU A 7 8.14 -5.85 -5.32
C LEU A 7 8.83 -7.14 -4.91
N VAL A 8 10.14 -7.08 -4.77
CA VAL A 8 10.97 -8.24 -4.45
C VAL A 8 11.71 -8.03 -3.14
N ILE A 9 11.63 -9.00 -2.24
CA ILE A 9 12.46 -9.07 -1.05
C ILE A 9 12.87 -10.52 -0.85
N LYS A 10 14.19 -10.79 -0.73
CA LYS A 10 14.73 -12.13 -0.50
C LYS A 10 14.12 -13.19 -1.42
N HIS A 11 14.06 -12.90 -2.71
CA HIS A 11 13.52 -13.81 -3.75
C HIS A 11 12.00 -14.04 -3.68
N SER A 12 11.30 -13.31 -2.81
CA SER A 12 9.82 -13.33 -2.76
C SER A 12 9.27 -12.13 -3.51
N PHE A 13 8.08 -12.29 -4.09
CA PHE A 13 7.41 -11.25 -4.86
C PHE A 13 6.15 -10.83 -4.15
N TYR A 14 5.95 -9.51 -3.99
CA TYR A 14 4.78 -8.94 -3.35
C TYR A 14 4.16 -7.87 -4.23
N GLU A 15 2.84 -7.85 -4.31
CA GLU A 15 2.14 -6.79 -5.00
C GLU A 15 2.03 -5.56 -4.10
N ALA A 16 2.12 -4.38 -4.71
CA ALA A 16 2.04 -3.13 -3.96
C ALA A 16 1.43 -2.03 -4.83
N ILE A 17 0.87 -1.03 -4.17
CA ILE A 17 0.33 0.15 -4.82
C ILE A 17 0.76 1.38 -4.04
N GLN A 18 1.12 2.45 -4.73
CA GLN A 18 1.47 3.72 -4.10
C GLN A 18 0.28 4.67 -4.16
N TYR A 19 -0.02 5.31 -3.02
CA TYR A 19 -1.06 6.32 -2.96
C TYR A 19 -0.52 7.65 -3.48
N ASN A 20 -1.16 8.22 -4.50
CA ASN A 20 -0.72 9.48 -5.10
C ASN A 20 -1.64 10.67 -4.80
N GLY A 21 -2.62 10.47 -3.91
CA GLY A 21 -3.60 11.50 -3.58
C GLY A 21 -4.83 11.50 -4.48
N GLU A 22 -4.79 10.78 -5.61
CA GLU A 22 -5.88 10.76 -6.59
C GLU A 22 -6.40 9.36 -6.88
N ASN A 23 -5.69 8.31 -6.44
CA ASN A 23 -6.03 6.93 -6.75
C ASN A 23 -6.66 6.19 -5.57
N ALA A 24 -7.47 6.89 -4.77
CA ALA A 24 -8.09 6.30 -3.58
C ALA A 24 -8.94 5.07 -3.91
N LEU A 25 -9.69 5.08 -5.03
CA LEU A 25 -10.51 3.94 -5.42
C LEU A 25 -9.67 2.72 -5.74
N ASP A 26 -8.51 2.91 -6.37
CA ASP A 26 -7.59 1.80 -6.64
C ASP A 26 -7.04 1.21 -5.34
N ILE A 27 -6.72 2.06 -4.36
CA ILE A 27 -6.26 1.61 -3.05
C ILE A 27 -7.37 0.80 -2.35
N LEU A 28 -8.60 1.29 -2.36
CA LEU A 28 -9.74 0.60 -1.74
C LEU A 28 -10.00 -0.75 -2.40
N ASN A 29 -9.80 -0.85 -3.71
CA ASN A 29 -9.95 -2.11 -4.43
C ASN A 29 -8.80 -3.07 -4.17
N PHE A 30 -7.60 -2.55 -3.97
CA PHE A 30 -6.41 -3.36 -3.73
C PHE A 30 -6.37 -3.91 -2.31
N CYS A 31 -6.69 -3.08 -1.32
CA CYS A 31 -6.58 -3.42 0.10
C CYS A 31 -7.96 -3.47 0.74
N LYS A 32 -8.45 -4.64 1.05
CA LYS A 32 -9.79 -4.82 1.61
C LYS A 32 -9.93 -4.31 3.05
N TYR A 33 -8.82 -3.97 3.70
CA TYR A 33 -8.81 -3.43 5.06
C TYR A 33 -8.62 -1.92 5.10
N CYS A 34 -8.62 -1.26 3.93
CA CYS A 34 -8.51 0.19 3.83
C CYS A 34 -9.89 0.83 3.81
N TYR A 35 -10.03 1.99 4.45
CA TYR A 35 -11.25 2.78 4.35
C TYR A 35 -10.94 4.25 4.64
N ILE A 36 -11.89 5.11 4.33
CA ILE A 36 -11.79 6.55 4.57
C ILE A 36 -12.73 6.94 5.69
N GLN A 37 -12.21 7.62 6.71
CA GLN A 37 -12.99 8.13 7.83
C GLN A 37 -12.53 9.56 8.12
N ASN A 38 -13.48 10.52 8.13
CA ASN A 38 -13.19 11.93 8.39
C ASN A 38 -12.09 12.49 7.48
N ASN A 39 -12.13 12.11 6.20
CA ASN A 39 -11.14 12.50 5.19
C ASN A 39 -9.73 11.95 5.46
N ILE A 40 -9.60 10.97 6.35
CA ILE A 40 -8.34 10.29 6.62
C ILE A 40 -8.42 8.88 6.04
N PHE A 41 -7.39 8.50 5.30
CA PHE A 41 -7.28 7.18 4.70
C PHE A 41 -6.56 6.26 5.69
N LEU A 42 -7.24 5.18 6.08
CA LEU A 42 -6.75 4.27 7.12
C LEU A 42 -6.68 2.84 6.61
N VAL A 43 -5.71 2.08 7.13
CA VAL A 43 -5.68 0.62 6.99
C VAL A 43 -5.71 0.01 8.41
N TYR A 44 -6.49 -1.04 8.60
CA TYR A 44 -6.71 -1.70 9.90
C TYR A 44 -7.24 -0.76 10.98
N GLY A 45 -7.79 0.39 10.61
CA GLY A 45 -8.37 1.33 11.55
C GLY A 45 -7.38 2.15 12.37
N ASN A 46 -6.08 1.91 12.24
CA ASN A 46 -5.07 2.59 13.07
C ASN A 46 -3.85 3.08 12.32
N THR A 47 -3.67 2.71 11.07
CA THR A 47 -2.51 3.15 10.29
C THR A 47 -2.97 4.14 9.23
N ILE A 48 -2.45 5.36 9.27
CA ILE A 48 -2.79 6.42 8.33
C ILE A 48 -1.97 6.24 7.06
N ILE A 49 -2.63 6.37 5.91
CA ILE A 49 -1.98 6.35 4.61
C ILE A 49 -1.85 7.79 4.13
N ASP A 50 -0.62 8.25 3.95
CA ASP A 50 -0.32 9.56 3.40
C ASP A 50 0.03 9.46 1.91
N ILE A 51 0.04 10.60 1.24
CA ILE A 51 0.48 10.65 -0.16
C ILE A 51 1.92 10.14 -0.26
N ASP A 52 2.18 9.34 -1.28
CA ASP A 52 3.45 8.65 -1.55
C ASP A 52 3.72 7.42 -0.69
N ASP A 53 2.85 7.10 0.27
CA ASP A 53 2.97 5.84 1.00
C ASP A 53 2.63 4.65 0.10
N TRP A 54 3.27 3.53 0.38
CA TRP A 54 3.04 2.27 -0.31
C TRP A 54 2.23 1.32 0.56
N ILE A 55 1.23 0.69 -0.05
CA ILE A 55 0.49 -0.40 0.58
C ILE A 55 0.96 -1.68 -0.07
N ILE A 56 1.51 -2.60 0.72
CA ILE A 56 2.13 -3.83 0.23
C ILE A 56 1.33 -5.01 0.75
N ARG A 57 0.90 -5.89 -0.16
CA ARG A 57 0.20 -7.12 0.19
C ARG A 57 1.23 -8.20 0.47
N LEU A 58 1.37 -8.59 1.72
CA LEU A 58 2.26 -9.68 2.11
C LEU A 58 1.57 -11.03 1.96
N THR A 59 0.30 -11.10 2.36
CA THR A 59 -0.58 -12.25 2.14
C THR A 59 -1.97 -11.72 1.77
N ASP A 60 -2.89 -12.61 1.44
CA ASP A 60 -4.27 -12.21 1.11
C ASP A 60 -4.95 -11.46 2.26
N ASN A 61 -4.48 -11.66 3.48
CA ASN A 61 -5.10 -11.08 4.67
C ASN A 61 -4.16 -10.15 5.44
N TYR A 62 -2.97 -9.84 4.92
CA TYR A 62 -2.02 -9.03 5.65
C TYR A 62 -1.34 -8.03 4.73
N TYR A 63 -1.52 -6.75 5.04
CA TYR A 63 -0.95 -5.62 4.31
C TYR A 63 -0.09 -4.79 5.24
N ILE A 64 0.93 -4.15 4.70
CA ILE A 64 1.73 -3.18 5.45
C ILE A 64 1.76 -1.87 4.68
N VAL A 65 2.00 -0.78 5.41
CA VAL A 65 2.14 0.55 4.82
C VAL A 65 3.55 1.04 5.12
N LEU A 66 4.26 1.45 4.07
CA LEU A 66 5.61 2.01 4.18
C LEU A 66 5.64 3.35 3.45
N ASP A 67 6.40 4.30 3.99
CA ASP A 67 6.71 5.50 3.22
C ASP A 67 7.64 5.15 2.06
N ASN A 68 7.77 6.08 1.12
CA ASN A 68 8.54 5.81 -0.09
C ASN A 68 10.01 5.49 0.20
N LYS A 69 10.60 6.15 1.19
CA LYS A 69 11.99 5.91 1.57
C LYS A 69 12.19 4.52 2.14
N SER A 70 11.32 4.11 3.06
CA SER A 70 11.39 2.77 3.66
C SER A 70 11.14 1.69 2.62
N LYS A 71 10.20 1.91 1.69
CA LYS A 71 9.94 0.98 0.59
C LYS A 71 11.20 0.78 -0.25
N GLU A 72 11.89 1.84 -0.62
CA GLU A 72 13.11 1.75 -1.43
C GLU A 72 14.25 1.04 -0.72
N GLU A 73 14.32 1.17 0.62
CA GLU A 73 15.34 0.49 1.42
C GLU A 73 15.09 -1.01 1.55
N LEU A 74 13.82 -1.43 1.58
CA LEU A 74 13.45 -2.81 1.88
C LEU A 74 13.07 -3.62 0.64
N PHE A 75 12.61 -2.99 -0.42
CA PHE A 75 12.07 -3.67 -1.60
C PHE A 75 12.71 -3.16 -2.88
N GLN A 76 12.78 -4.06 -3.86
CA GLN A 76 13.17 -3.74 -5.23
C GLN A 76 11.96 -3.93 -6.14
N GLU A 77 11.88 -3.11 -7.16
CA GLU A 77 10.86 -3.25 -8.21
C GLU A 77 11.29 -4.22 -9.30
#